data_fa5ef45d2f6c86eeea3fdd30ace5b1a4
#
_entry.id   fa5ef45d2f6c86eeea3fdd30ace5b1a4
#
_cell.length_a   1.000
_cell.length_b   1.000
_cell.length_c   1.000
_cell.angle_alpha   90.00
_cell.angle_beta   90.00
_cell.angle_gamma   90.00
#
_symmetry.space_group_name_H-M   'P 1'
#
loop_
_entity.id
_entity.type
_entity.pdbx_description
1 polymer ?
#
loop_
_entity_poly.entity_id
_entity_poly.type
_entity_poly.pdbx_seq_one_letter_code
_entity_poly.pdbx_strand_id
1 'polypeptide(L)'
;MLVKAHRKARNVLTALPKVKSGWTIACQAFHAMPGCESEMKEYQYPREDFFTEAAAGDDFVGVQAYLRTFIGKDGPVPVADEVERTLTGWEYFPPALGIAVRHTWEVARQTPIFVTENGLASTNDSRRIDYTFDALAGLHSAMEEGIDVLGYLHWSLLDNYEWGSFTPTFGLVGWDKNTFERLPKPSLEWLGEISKKGVVSHP
;
A
#
# COMPACT_ATOMS: atom_id res chain seq x y z
N MET A 1 12.23 16.65 -11.13
CA MET A 1 13.36 16.64 -10.16
C MET A 1 13.52 15.29 -9.48
N LEU A 2 12.48 14.69 -8.88
CA LEU A 2 12.53 13.41 -8.16
C LEU A 2 13.10 12.25 -8.98
N VAL A 3 12.66 12.06 -10.23
CA VAL A 3 13.21 11.02 -11.14
C VAL A 3 14.74 11.13 -11.32
N LYS A 4 15.26 12.36 -11.44
CA LYS A 4 16.73 12.56 -11.54
C LYS A 4 17.44 12.19 -10.23
N ALA A 5 16.83 12.50 -9.09
CA ALA A 5 17.38 12.16 -7.77
C ALA A 5 17.39 10.63 -7.58
N HIS A 6 16.28 9.95 -7.90
CA HIS A 6 16.16 8.50 -7.86
C HIS A 6 17.27 7.84 -8.70
N ARG A 7 17.38 8.21 -9.98
CA ARG A 7 18.41 7.64 -10.88
C ARG A 7 19.84 7.84 -10.38
N LYS A 8 20.14 9.01 -9.80
CA LYS A 8 21.47 9.27 -9.20
C LYS A 8 21.72 8.41 -7.96
N ALA A 9 20.74 8.30 -7.07
CA ALA A 9 20.84 7.46 -5.89
C ALA A 9 21.02 5.98 -6.27
N ARG A 10 20.22 5.49 -7.21
CA ARG A 10 20.32 4.12 -7.73
C ARG A 10 21.70 3.83 -8.33
N ASN A 11 22.25 4.73 -9.14
CA ASN A 11 23.60 4.57 -9.72
C ASN A 11 24.68 4.40 -8.64
N VAL A 12 24.54 5.05 -7.50
CA VAL A 12 25.47 4.88 -6.37
C VAL A 12 25.26 3.53 -5.69
N LEU A 13 24.01 3.15 -5.46
CA LEU A 13 23.65 1.90 -4.75
C LEU A 13 24.01 0.66 -5.57
N THR A 14 23.79 0.68 -6.88
CA THR A 14 24.13 -0.45 -7.76
C THR A 14 25.63 -0.71 -7.91
N ALA A 15 26.46 0.26 -7.54
CA ALA A 15 27.92 0.06 -7.45
C ALA A 15 28.32 -0.79 -6.23
N LEU A 16 27.44 -0.97 -5.25
CA LEU A 16 27.68 -1.77 -4.06
C LEU A 16 27.30 -3.24 -4.29
N PRO A 17 28.18 -4.21 -3.97
CA PRO A 17 27.86 -5.61 -4.21
C PRO A 17 26.70 -6.08 -3.33
N LYS A 18 25.79 -6.85 -3.92
CA LYS A 18 24.61 -7.47 -3.25
C LYS A 18 23.54 -6.48 -2.76
N VAL A 19 23.64 -5.19 -3.08
CA VAL A 19 22.59 -4.23 -2.76
C VAL A 19 21.51 -4.27 -3.84
N LYS A 20 20.27 -4.37 -3.42
CA LYS A 20 19.07 -4.21 -4.26
C LYS A 20 18.47 -2.84 -3.98
N SER A 21 18.00 -2.18 -5.03
CA SER A 21 17.42 -0.85 -4.92
C SER A 21 16.18 -0.70 -5.80
N GLY A 22 15.19 -0.03 -5.28
CA GLY A 22 13.95 0.26 -5.97
C GLY A 22 13.35 1.58 -5.48
N TRP A 23 12.26 2.00 -6.11
CA TRP A 23 11.53 3.19 -5.73
C TRP A 23 10.18 2.81 -5.14
N THR A 24 9.88 3.31 -3.95
CA THR A 24 8.58 3.11 -3.31
C THR A 24 7.63 4.25 -3.70
N ILE A 25 6.41 3.90 -4.10
CA ILE A 25 5.43 4.81 -4.70
C ILE A 25 4.10 4.64 -3.98
N ALA A 26 3.47 5.77 -3.65
CA ALA A 26 2.11 5.80 -3.14
C ALA A 26 1.15 5.49 -4.30
N CYS A 27 0.51 4.34 -4.22
CA CYS A 27 -0.40 3.81 -5.23
C CYS A 27 -1.84 3.81 -4.70
N GLN A 28 -2.81 3.93 -5.60
CA GLN A 28 -4.22 3.85 -5.25
C GLN A 28 -4.98 2.97 -6.25
N ALA A 29 -6.10 2.41 -5.81
CA ALA A 29 -7.05 1.82 -6.74
C ALA A 29 -7.90 2.94 -7.37
N PHE A 30 -7.41 3.54 -8.46
CA PHE A 30 -8.17 4.55 -9.19
C PHE A 30 -9.29 3.92 -10.01
N HIS A 31 -10.48 4.51 -9.94
CA HIS A 31 -11.64 4.11 -10.71
C HIS A 31 -12.25 5.33 -11.37
N ALA A 32 -12.55 5.23 -12.66
CA ALA A 32 -13.28 6.28 -13.36
C ALA A 32 -14.78 6.22 -13.00
N MET A 33 -15.38 7.38 -12.77
CA MET A 33 -16.84 7.48 -12.89
C MET A 33 -17.24 7.22 -14.34
N PRO A 34 -18.47 6.75 -14.63
CA PRO A 34 -18.91 6.45 -15.98
C PRO A 34 -18.63 7.62 -16.95
N GLY A 35 -17.85 7.35 -18.00
CA GLY A 35 -17.46 8.33 -19.01
C GLY A 35 -16.33 9.28 -18.60
N CYS A 36 -15.62 9.02 -17.50
CA CYS A 36 -14.48 9.83 -17.01
C CYS A 36 -13.14 9.08 -17.05
N GLU A 37 -12.98 8.14 -17.98
CA GLU A 37 -11.76 7.32 -18.11
C GLU A 37 -10.55 8.17 -18.50
N SER A 38 -10.74 9.23 -19.28
CA SER A 38 -9.70 10.18 -19.67
C SER A 38 -9.23 11.00 -18.48
N GLU A 39 -10.19 11.57 -17.74
CA GLU A 39 -9.95 12.37 -16.55
C GLU A 39 -9.22 11.56 -15.46
N MET A 40 -9.59 10.28 -15.32
CA MET A 40 -8.88 9.38 -14.39
C MET A 40 -7.42 9.21 -14.81
N LYS A 41 -7.13 8.93 -16.07
CA LYS A 41 -5.76 8.78 -16.57
C LYS A 41 -4.95 10.07 -16.41
N GLU A 42 -5.54 11.22 -16.75
CA GLU A 42 -4.90 12.53 -16.58
C GLU A 42 -4.63 12.87 -15.11
N TYR A 43 -5.47 12.41 -14.20
CA TYR A 43 -5.29 12.59 -12.76
C TYR A 43 -4.22 11.65 -12.21
N GLN A 44 -4.25 10.36 -12.57
CA GLN A 44 -3.35 9.31 -12.09
C GLN A 44 -1.92 9.50 -12.58
N TYR A 45 -1.74 9.77 -13.87
CA TYR A 45 -0.43 9.79 -14.51
C TYR A 45 0.63 10.65 -13.78
N PRO A 46 0.41 11.95 -13.49
CA PRO A 46 1.41 12.78 -12.84
C PRO A 46 1.63 12.45 -11.34
N ARG A 47 0.74 11.66 -10.74
CA ARG A 47 0.78 11.31 -9.31
C ARG A 47 1.36 9.94 -9.04
N GLU A 48 1.21 9.02 -10.00
CA GLU A 48 1.58 7.61 -9.83
C GLU A 48 2.38 7.09 -11.03
N ASP A 49 1.77 7.00 -12.22
CA ASP A 49 2.34 6.30 -13.38
C ASP A 49 3.66 6.88 -13.86
N PHE A 50 3.80 8.20 -13.87
CA PHE A 50 5.04 8.88 -14.24
C PHE A 50 6.24 8.42 -13.39
N PHE A 51 6.04 8.16 -12.12
CA PHE A 51 7.09 7.68 -11.21
C PHE A 51 7.27 6.17 -11.33
N THR A 52 6.20 5.44 -11.53
CA THR A 52 6.19 3.99 -11.76
C THR A 52 6.94 3.64 -13.06
N GLU A 53 6.70 4.35 -14.14
CA GLU A 53 7.46 4.22 -15.39
C GLU A 53 8.96 4.52 -15.21
N ALA A 54 9.27 5.52 -14.37
CA ALA A 54 10.65 5.88 -14.09
C ALA A 54 11.41 4.86 -13.25
N ALA A 55 10.69 4.02 -12.48
CA ALA A 55 11.20 2.91 -11.67
C ALA A 55 11.31 1.59 -12.49
N ALA A 56 10.77 1.55 -13.70
CA ALA A 56 10.85 0.35 -14.54
C ALA A 56 12.31 -0.08 -14.78
N GLY A 57 12.60 -1.36 -14.46
CA GLY A 57 13.94 -1.92 -14.53
C GLY A 57 14.82 -1.67 -13.32
N ASP A 58 14.27 -1.15 -12.22
CA ASP A 58 14.89 -1.22 -10.91
C ASP A 58 14.92 -2.69 -10.41
N ASP A 59 15.54 -2.96 -9.27
CA ASP A 59 15.53 -4.32 -8.71
C ASP A 59 14.12 -4.69 -8.18
N PHE A 60 13.30 -3.69 -7.84
CA PHE A 60 11.87 -3.81 -7.50
C PHE A 60 11.18 -2.44 -7.59
N VAL A 61 9.87 -2.44 -7.68
CA VAL A 61 9.03 -1.26 -7.40
C VAL A 61 8.27 -1.48 -6.11
N GLY A 62 8.39 -0.52 -5.18
CA GLY A 62 7.68 -0.55 -3.91
C GLY A 62 6.26 0.00 -4.06
N VAL A 63 5.25 -0.77 -3.65
CA VAL A 63 3.83 -0.38 -3.65
C VAL A 63 3.40 -0.02 -2.24
N GLN A 64 2.83 1.19 -2.08
CA GLN A 64 2.18 1.66 -0.86
C GLN A 64 0.70 1.87 -1.20
N ALA A 65 -0.20 0.97 -0.78
CA ALA A 65 -1.59 1.00 -1.21
C ALA A 65 -2.56 0.76 -0.05
N TYR A 66 -3.59 1.62 0.06
CA TYR A 66 -4.53 1.62 1.18
C TYR A 66 -5.98 1.79 0.76
N LEU A 67 -6.25 2.52 -0.32
CA LEU A 67 -7.56 3.07 -0.60
C LEU A 67 -7.94 3.00 -2.08
N ARG A 68 -9.23 3.17 -2.33
CA ARG A 68 -9.78 3.43 -3.64
C ARG A 68 -10.12 4.91 -3.79
N THR A 69 -9.95 5.44 -4.99
CA THR A 69 -10.39 6.80 -5.33
C THR A 69 -11.15 6.78 -6.65
N PHE A 70 -12.39 7.26 -6.63
CA PHE A 70 -13.15 7.52 -7.84
C PHE A 70 -12.79 8.89 -8.42
N ILE A 71 -12.61 8.96 -9.73
CA ILE A 71 -12.34 10.19 -10.46
C ILE A 71 -13.53 10.50 -11.35
N GLY A 72 -14.15 11.64 -11.12
CA GLY A 72 -15.17 12.24 -11.93
C GLY A 72 -14.63 13.35 -12.81
N LYS A 73 -15.52 14.08 -13.45
CA LYS A 73 -15.21 15.17 -14.40
C LYS A 73 -14.36 16.29 -13.77
N ASP A 74 -14.59 16.58 -12.50
CA ASP A 74 -13.92 17.68 -11.78
C ASP A 74 -12.81 17.17 -10.83
N GLY A 75 -12.40 15.90 -10.96
CA GLY A 75 -11.37 15.27 -10.13
C GLY A 75 -11.91 14.24 -9.14
N PRO A 76 -11.25 14.02 -7.99
CA PRO A 76 -11.64 13.01 -7.00
C PRO A 76 -13.07 13.22 -6.48
N VAL A 77 -13.85 12.14 -6.47
CA VAL A 77 -15.20 12.12 -5.91
C VAL A 77 -15.09 11.78 -4.42
N PRO A 78 -15.72 12.56 -3.53
CA PRO A 78 -15.76 12.25 -2.11
C PRO A 78 -16.37 10.87 -1.84
N VAL A 79 -15.86 10.20 -0.80
CA VAL A 79 -16.46 8.94 -0.32
C VAL A 79 -17.89 9.23 0.16
N ALA A 80 -18.86 8.45 -0.29
CA ALA A 80 -20.27 8.63 0.08
C ALA A 80 -20.49 8.37 1.59
N ASP A 81 -21.48 9.02 2.19
CA ASP A 81 -21.66 8.99 3.66
C ASP A 81 -22.04 7.61 4.18
N GLU A 82 -22.70 6.79 3.37
CA GLU A 82 -23.09 5.41 3.68
C GLU A 82 -21.96 4.40 3.59
N VAL A 83 -20.82 4.78 3.06
CA VAL A 83 -19.67 3.89 2.88
C VAL A 83 -18.82 3.86 4.16
N GLU A 84 -18.41 2.64 4.59
CA GLU A 84 -17.53 2.46 5.73
C GLU A 84 -16.21 3.20 5.51
N ARG A 85 -15.81 4.01 6.51
CA ARG A 85 -14.58 4.80 6.48
C ARG A 85 -13.62 4.37 7.57
N THR A 86 -12.34 4.49 7.27
CA THR A 86 -11.25 4.32 8.22
C THR A 86 -11.08 5.57 9.11
N LEU A 87 -10.21 5.51 10.11
CA LEU A 87 -9.89 6.69 10.94
C LEU A 87 -9.21 7.84 10.18
N THR A 88 -8.67 7.57 8.99
CA THR A 88 -8.14 8.59 8.07
C THR A 88 -9.22 9.21 7.19
N GLY A 89 -10.47 8.73 7.28
CA GLY A 89 -11.57 9.16 6.41
C GLY A 89 -11.60 8.50 5.03
N TRP A 90 -10.69 7.57 4.76
CA TRP A 90 -10.66 6.80 3.52
C TRP A 90 -11.73 5.72 3.50
N GLU A 91 -12.15 5.30 2.31
CA GLU A 91 -13.00 4.14 2.17
C GLU A 91 -12.32 2.87 2.71
N TYR A 92 -13.07 2.02 3.43
CA TYR A 92 -12.62 0.66 3.75
C TYR A 92 -12.68 -0.20 2.51
N PHE A 93 -11.56 -0.41 1.85
CA PHE A 93 -11.49 -1.11 0.56
C PHE A 93 -10.26 -2.02 0.43
N PRO A 94 -10.28 -3.21 1.07
CA PRO A 94 -9.16 -4.16 1.02
C PRO A 94 -8.65 -4.52 -0.39
N PRO A 95 -9.53 -4.61 -1.45
CA PRO A 95 -9.07 -4.95 -2.79
C PRO A 95 -8.09 -3.93 -3.40
N ALA A 96 -7.94 -2.73 -2.80
CA ALA A 96 -7.03 -1.70 -3.30
C ALA A 96 -5.61 -2.23 -3.51
N LEU A 97 -5.11 -3.09 -2.62
CA LEU A 97 -3.76 -3.63 -2.72
C LEU A 97 -3.57 -4.46 -4.00
N GLY A 98 -4.44 -5.44 -4.23
CA GLY A 98 -4.35 -6.29 -5.42
C GLY A 98 -4.51 -5.51 -6.73
N ILE A 99 -5.37 -4.49 -6.75
CA ILE A 99 -5.56 -3.60 -7.91
C ILE A 99 -4.30 -2.76 -8.16
N ALA A 100 -3.75 -2.13 -7.13
CA ALA A 100 -2.54 -1.32 -7.24
C ALA A 100 -1.32 -2.13 -7.69
N VAL A 101 -1.17 -3.36 -7.17
CA VAL A 101 -0.07 -4.27 -7.56
C VAL A 101 -0.16 -4.63 -9.04
N ARG A 102 -1.33 -4.99 -9.56
CA ARG A 102 -1.53 -5.31 -10.98
C ARG A 102 -1.22 -4.11 -11.87
N HIS A 103 -1.76 -2.94 -11.52
CA HIS A 103 -1.50 -1.71 -12.25
C HIS A 103 -0.01 -1.35 -12.28
N THR A 104 0.64 -1.36 -11.10
CA THR A 104 2.08 -1.07 -10.99
C THR A 104 2.92 -2.05 -11.81
N TRP A 105 2.58 -3.34 -11.79
CA TRP A 105 3.26 -4.36 -12.57
C TRP A 105 3.22 -4.10 -14.07
N GLU A 106 2.06 -3.70 -14.59
CA GLU A 106 1.90 -3.34 -16.01
C GLU A 106 2.70 -2.08 -16.36
N VAL A 107 2.54 -1.01 -15.60
CA VAL A 107 3.21 0.29 -15.86
C VAL A 107 4.72 0.18 -15.69
N ALA A 108 5.19 -0.56 -14.71
CA ALA A 108 6.62 -0.80 -14.45
C ALA A 108 7.23 -1.89 -15.36
N ARG A 109 6.53 -2.31 -16.41
CA ARG A 109 7.02 -3.30 -17.39
C ARG A 109 7.53 -4.59 -16.75
N GLN A 110 6.73 -5.14 -15.86
CA GLN A 110 6.99 -6.40 -15.15
C GLN A 110 8.27 -6.36 -14.26
N THR A 111 8.61 -5.19 -13.74
CA THR A 111 9.61 -5.07 -12.68
C THR A 111 9.05 -5.69 -11.39
N PRO A 112 9.83 -6.53 -10.66
CA PRO A 112 9.36 -7.18 -9.44
C PRO A 112 8.73 -6.19 -8.45
N ILE A 113 7.66 -6.61 -7.78
CA ILE A 113 6.90 -5.79 -6.83
C ILE A 113 7.31 -6.11 -5.39
N PHE A 114 7.47 -5.09 -4.58
CA PHE A 114 7.58 -5.23 -3.13
C PHE A 114 6.49 -4.37 -2.47
N VAL A 115 5.55 -4.98 -1.77
CA VAL A 115 4.56 -4.21 -1.01
C VAL A 115 5.26 -3.61 0.20
N THR A 116 5.58 -2.32 0.12
CA THR A 116 6.32 -1.59 1.15
C THR A 116 5.42 -0.96 2.20
N GLU A 117 4.13 -0.78 1.88
CA GLU A 117 3.14 -0.36 2.87
C GLU A 117 1.73 -0.84 2.47
N ASN A 118 1.01 -1.40 3.45
CA ASN A 118 -0.42 -1.63 3.42
C ASN A 118 -0.91 -1.84 4.85
N GLY A 119 -2.10 -1.38 5.18
CA GLY A 119 -2.69 -1.51 6.50
C GLY A 119 -3.97 -0.71 6.67
N LEU A 120 -4.54 -0.75 7.87
CA LEU A 120 -5.79 -0.09 8.22
C LEU A 120 -5.64 0.78 9.45
N ALA A 121 -6.04 2.05 9.35
CA ALA A 121 -6.25 2.91 10.52
C ALA A 121 -7.60 2.58 11.17
N SER A 122 -7.56 1.90 12.32
CA SER A 122 -8.77 1.48 13.04
C SER A 122 -8.51 1.33 14.53
N THR A 123 -9.49 1.69 15.36
CA THR A 123 -9.53 1.35 16.79
C THR A 123 -9.96 -0.09 17.03
N ASN A 124 -10.61 -0.72 16.06
CA ASN A 124 -11.06 -2.11 16.12
C ASN A 124 -10.02 -3.03 15.46
N ASP A 125 -9.30 -3.79 16.27
CA ASP A 125 -8.23 -4.65 15.78
C ASP A 125 -8.73 -5.87 14.96
N SER A 126 -9.94 -6.36 15.22
CA SER A 126 -10.55 -7.40 14.39
C SER A 126 -10.78 -6.88 12.94
N ARG A 127 -11.22 -5.62 12.78
CA ARG A 127 -11.35 -5.01 11.45
C ARG A 127 -10.00 -4.84 10.74
N ARG A 128 -8.91 -4.64 11.50
CA ARG A 128 -7.55 -4.62 10.94
C ARG A 128 -7.16 -6.00 10.41
N ILE A 129 -7.48 -7.05 11.16
CA ILE A 129 -7.27 -8.44 10.71
C ILE A 129 -8.08 -8.73 9.44
N ASP A 130 -9.39 -8.44 9.44
CA ASP A 130 -10.28 -8.66 8.28
C ASP A 130 -9.72 -7.93 7.03
N TYR A 131 -9.39 -6.65 7.17
CA TYR A 131 -8.82 -5.84 6.08
C TYR A 131 -7.53 -6.45 5.53
N THR A 132 -6.61 -6.80 6.44
CA THR A 132 -5.30 -7.31 6.05
C THR A 132 -5.41 -8.69 5.42
N PHE A 133 -6.33 -9.53 5.93
CA PHE A 133 -6.62 -10.84 5.33
C PHE A 133 -7.11 -10.70 3.89
N ASP A 134 -8.12 -9.87 3.64
CA ASP A 134 -8.68 -9.66 2.31
C ASP A 134 -7.66 -9.00 1.36
N ALA A 135 -6.85 -8.06 1.86
CA ALA A 135 -5.78 -7.44 1.08
C ALA A 135 -4.71 -8.46 0.66
N LEU A 136 -4.29 -9.34 1.58
CA LEU A 136 -3.34 -10.41 1.30
C LEU A 136 -3.93 -11.47 0.35
N ALA A 137 -5.23 -11.78 0.45
CA ALA A 137 -5.90 -12.64 -0.51
C ALA A 137 -5.88 -12.06 -1.93
N GLY A 138 -6.12 -10.74 -2.06
CA GLY A 138 -6.00 -10.03 -3.34
C GLY A 138 -4.57 -10.01 -3.89
N LEU A 139 -3.57 -9.91 -3.01
CA LEU A 139 -2.15 -10.01 -3.36
C LEU A 139 -1.79 -11.42 -3.82
N HIS A 140 -2.26 -12.45 -3.11
CA HIS A 140 -2.05 -13.84 -3.50
C HIS A 140 -2.65 -14.14 -4.88
N SER A 141 -3.87 -13.65 -5.15
CA SER A 141 -4.48 -13.78 -6.48
C SER A 141 -3.60 -13.14 -7.58
N ALA A 142 -3.00 -11.98 -7.32
CA ALA A 142 -2.07 -11.36 -8.26
C ALA A 142 -0.81 -12.23 -8.51
N MET A 143 -0.30 -12.90 -7.47
CA MET A 143 0.82 -13.85 -7.61
C MET A 143 0.42 -15.08 -8.45
N GLU A 144 -0.80 -15.59 -8.30
CA GLU A 144 -1.32 -16.69 -9.12
C GLU A 144 -1.46 -16.31 -10.61
N GLU A 145 -1.64 -15.02 -10.90
CA GLU A 145 -1.62 -14.45 -12.26
C GLU A 145 -0.20 -14.31 -12.84
N GLY A 146 0.84 -14.63 -12.06
CA GLY A 146 2.24 -14.59 -12.48
C GLY A 146 2.98 -13.30 -12.15
N ILE A 147 2.42 -12.43 -11.32
CA ILE A 147 3.10 -11.22 -10.84
C ILE A 147 4.18 -11.60 -9.82
N ASP A 148 5.42 -11.17 -10.06
CA ASP A 148 6.56 -11.41 -9.17
C ASP A 148 6.50 -10.48 -7.96
N VAL A 149 6.00 -10.99 -6.83
CA VAL A 149 5.89 -10.28 -5.55
C VAL A 149 6.97 -10.77 -4.60
N LEU A 150 7.91 -9.90 -4.26
CA LEU A 150 9.06 -10.22 -3.41
C LEU A 150 8.73 -10.27 -1.92
N GLY A 151 7.70 -9.58 -1.48
CA GLY A 151 7.30 -9.52 -0.07
C GLY A 151 6.24 -8.50 0.25
N TYR A 152 5.86 -8.48 1.53
CA TYR A 152 4.84 -7.61 2.09
C TYR A 152 5.30 -7.02 3.42
N LEU A 153 5.18 -5.71 3.57
CA LEU A 153 5.37 -4.99 4.83
C LEU A 153 4.07 -4.33 5.25
N HIS A 154 3.68 -4.59 6.49
CA HIS A 154 2.50 -3.96 7.07
C HIS A 154 2.81 -2.55 7.57
N TRP A 155 1.97 -1.59 7.24
CA TRP A 155 1.99 -0.28 7.86
C TRP A 155 0.94 -0.22 8.98
N SER A 156 1.37 -0.19 10.25
CA SER A 156 2.73 -0.08 10.72
C SER A 156 2.97 -1.03 11.92
N LEU A 157 4.22 -1.17 12.35
CA LEU A 157 4.51 -1.94 13.56
C LEU A 157 3.99 -1.24 14.82
N LEU A 158 4.27 0.07 14.96
CA LEU A 158 3.84 0.88 16.11
C LEU A 158 2.81 1.92 15.68
N ASP A 159 1.83 2.20 16.53
CA ASP A 159 1.04 3.42 16.37
C ASP A 159 1.98 4.62 16.40
N ASN A 160 1.85 5.52 15.44
CA ASN A 160 2.77 6.63 15.23
C ASN A 160 2.04 7.95 14.95
N TYR A 161 2.80 9.00 14.65
CA TYR A 161 2.29 10.30 14.27
C TYR A 161 1.97 10.32 12.78
N GLU A 162 0.68 10.37 12.44
CA GLU A 162 0.17 10.31 11.07
C GLU A 162 -0.28 11.71 10.61
N TRP A 163 0.51 12.34 9.76
CA TRP A 163 0.16 13.58 9.03
C TRP A 163 -0.48 14.70 9.88
N GLY A 164 0.00 14.90 11.09
CA GLY A 164 -0.47 15.98 11.98
C GLY A 164 -1.26 15.50 13.20
N SER A 165 -1.47 14.19 13.37
CA SER A 165 -2.26 13.63 14.47
C SER A 165 -1.72 12.28 14.94
N PHE A 166 -2.04 11.91 16.20
CA PHE A 166 -1.92 10.54 16.72
C PHE A 166 -3.25 9.78 16.69
N THR A 167 -4.30 10.37 16.07
CA THR A 167 -5.63 9.74 16.05
C THR A 167 -5.70 8.51 15.16
N PRO A 168 -5.15 8.50 13.92
CA PRO A 168 -5.11 7.29 13.11
C PRO A 168 -4.15 6.27 13.73
N THR A 169 -4.66 5.09 14.06
CA THR A 169 -3.89 3.99 14.66
C THR A 169 -3.74 2.85 13.65
N PHE A 170 -2.59 2.78 13.00
CA PHE A 170 -2.24 1.73 12.05
C PHE A 170 -1.47 0.57 12.69
N GLY A 171 -0.84 0.81 13.85
CA GLY A 171 0.10 -0.11 14.46
C GLY A 171 -0.47 -1.47 14.83
N LEU A 172 0.32 -2.50 14.66
CA LEU A 172 0.12 -3.83 15.25
C LEU A 172 0.41 -3.81 16.76
N VAL A 173 1.11 -2.79 17.21
CA VAL A 173 1.45 -2.52 18.61
C VAL A 173 1.06 -1.10 18.95
N GLY A 174 0.21 -0.94 19.96
CA GLY A 174 -0.06 0.34 20.60
C GLY A 174 1.03 0.71 21.61
N TRP A 175 0.88 1.87 22.26
CA TRP A 175 1.75 2.31 23.35
C TRP A 175 1.02 3.23 24.33
N ASP A 176 1.38 3.15 25.58
CA ASP A 176 0.88 4.04 26.60
C ASP A 176 1.61 5.39 26.56
N LYS A 177 0.87 6.50 26.51
CA LYS A 177 1.42 7.85 26.32
C LYS A 177 2.25 8.36 27.50
N ASN A 178 2.07 7.78 28.71
CA ASN A 178 2.74 8.23 29.91
C ASN A 178 3.96 7.36 30.23
N THR A 179 3.82 6.03 30.04
CA THR A 179 4.84 5.05 30.41
C THR A 179 5.71 4.59 29.24
N PHE A 180 5.24 4.83 28.00
CA PHE A 180 5.79 4.29 26.75
C PHE A 180 5.80 2.75 26.69
N GLU A 181 5.04 2.08 27.54
CA GLU A 181 4.85 0.63 27.48
C GLU A 181 4.27 0.23 26.14
N ARG A 182 4.77 -0.85 25.55
CA ARG A 182 4.28 -1.41 24.29
C ARG A 182 3.11 -2.34 24.54
N LEU A 183 2.03 -2.13 23.80
CA LEU A 183 0.76 -2.85 23.92
C LEU A 183 0.50 -3.66 22.66
N PRO A 184 1.01 -4.89 22.54
CA PRO A 184 0.77 -5.74 21.37
C PRO A 184 -0.73 -5.97 21.16
N LYS A 185 -1.16 -5.90 19.90
CA LYS A 185 -2.55 -6.16 19.51
C LYS A 185 -2.67 -7.59 18.94
N PRO A 186 -3.86 -8.21 18.94
CA PRO A 186 -4.07 -9.53 18.35
C PRO A 186 -3.61 -9.66 16.89
N SER A 187 -3.72 -8.59 16.12
CA SER A 187 -3.23 -8.53 14.74
C SER A 187 -1.72 -8.78 14.60
N LEU A 188 -0.92 -8.44 15.60
CA LEU A 188 0.52 -8.73 15.60
C LEU A 188 0.78 -10.23 15.63
N GLU A 189 0.13 -10.95 16.54
CA GLU A 189 0.26 -12.40 16.69
C GLU A 189 -0.23 -13.10 15.41
N TRP A 190 -1.42 -12.74 14.94
CA TRP A 190 -2.02 -13.30 13.73
C TRP A 190 -1.12 -13.13 12.49
N LEU A 191 -0.63 -11.93 12.22
CA LEU A 191 0.26 -11.67 11.07
C LEU A 191 1.62 -12.37 11.24
N GLY A 192 2.11 -12.46 12.47
CA GLY A 192 3.33 -13.20 12.80
C GLY A 192 3.19 -14.71 12.51
N GLU A 193 2.03 -15.30 12.78
CA GLU A 193 1.76 -16.71 12.46
C GLU A 193 1.66 -16.94 10.95
N ILE A 194 1.01 -16.05 10.21
CA ILE A 194 0.98 -16.09 8.73
C ILE A 194 2.41 -16.05 8.17
N SER A 195 3.23 -15.13 8.67
CA SER A 195 4.62 -14.98 8.23
C SER A 195 5.45 -16.24 8.46
N LYS A 196 5.24 -16.95 9.57
CA LYS A 196 5.94 -18.21 9.87
C LYS A 196 5.44 -19.39 9.04
N LYS A 197 4.14 -19.48 8.81
CA LYS A 197 3.51 -20.60 8.11
C LYS A 197 3.52 -20.47 6.59
N GLY A 198 3.67 -19.26 6.08
CA GLY A 198 3.56 -18.98 4.64
C GLY A 198 2.15 -19.22 4.08
N VAL A 199 1.13 -19.21 4.94
CA VAL A 199 -0.26 -19.47 4.56
C VAL A 199 -1.15 -18.38 5.15
N VAL A 200 -1.91 -17.71 4.30
CA VAL A 200 -2.89 -16.72 4.72
C VAL A 200 -4.18 -17.43 5.13
N SER A 201 -4.53 -17.33 6.41
CA SER A 201 -5.77 -17.88 6.96
C SER A 201 -6.45 -16.86 7.87
N HIS A 202 -7.78 -16.79 7.78
CA HIS A 202 -8.57 -16.02 8.75
C HIS A 202 -8.52 -16.70 10.11
N PRO A 203 -8.45 -15.94 11.24
CA PRO A 203 -8.45 -16.54 12.57
C PRO A 203 -9.78 -17.24 12.90
#